data_04e503c916a730438b346c52fadf9327
#
_entry.id   04e503c916a730438b346c52fadf9327
#
_cell.length_a   1.000
_cell.length_b   1.000
_cell.length_c   1.000
_cell.angle_alpha   90.00
_cell.angle_beta   90.00
_cell.angle_gamma   90.00
#
_symmetry.space_group_name_H-M   'P 1'
#
loop_
_entity.id
_entity.type
_entity.pdbx_description
1 polymer ?
#
loop_
_entity_poly.entity_id
_entity_poly.type
_entity_poly.pdbx_seq_one_letter_code
_entity_poly.pdbx_strand_id
1 'polypeptide(L)'
;MRTLVKTCVLAGCGLVSAGLFAQGREAKAGYSAVPDTIFYDGNILTGTRLKAGDADPTPGRVTAVAIRAGKIVAVGADTAMLALKDSHTTTIDLKGAFAMPGFNDAHTHMASAGRQRLSLDLDNVPSLAAMLAKVQAYAAKLPAGEWILGGGWDHTKWPGSKLPTRQDLDAVSAGHPAFLERTDGHIAVANTAALKAAGITDSTLAPKGGAIDRDTGGKATGILREGPTLALVEKVIPPPSVATRRKAIELSMQDALSHGVTSIQDFSDWDDWVAMEEMEDEGTLHLRIAEWVDFNLPVGVLDERRKSHPADDPLLHLTMLKGFMDGSLGSRTAAMNEPYSDDPSNSGIARYDQGKLNQMAAERAAAGFQLGFHAIGDLANDMALNALAAAEQVGRPANVPAAPKNADADVVTSAPGMVSPKDFRFRIEHAQVVSRAAFERFAQLGVIASMQPSHLLTDMAWAPARLGPERSKRAYAWKTFLDHGVTLAFGTDYPVESISPFRGLYAAITRQNVEGTQTFQPQEKITLDQAILAYTQASAFAEFREKTKGRLEPGYLADMVVLDRDITKVSPQDLLHTQVLRTVVGGNTVFQASAGQMAR
;
A
#
# COMPACT_ATOMS: atom_id res chain seq x y z
N MET A 1 -9.28 59.01 -34.00
CA MET A 1 -9.91 60.35 -33.76
C MET A 1 -10.07 60.53 -32.26
N ARG A 2 -9.37 61.55 -31.82
CA ARG A 2 -9.65 62.49 -30.69
C ARG A 2 -9.81 61.84 -29.32
N THR A 3 -8.85 61.96 -28.43
CA THR A 3 -8.25 63.15 -27.81
C THR A 3 -8.93 63.52 -26.50
N LEU A 4 -8.20 63.47 -25.48
CA LEU A 4 -7.58 64.46 -24.58
C LEU A 4 -8.45 64.71 -23.32
N VAL A 5 -8.05 65.00 -22.16
CA VAL A 5 -6.80 65.44 -21.54
C VAL A 5 -7.14 65.96 -20.13
N LYS A 6 -6.25 65.80 -19.18
CA LYS A 6 -5.79 66.72 -18.10
C LYS A 6 -6.70 66.92 -16.86
N THR A 7 -6.31 67.31 -15.69
CA THR A 7 -4.99 67.62 -15.09
C THR A 7 -5.18 67.80 -13.58
N CYS A 8 -4.20 67.40 -12.80
CA CYS A 8 -3.63 67.92 -11.56
C CYS A 8 -4.32 69.01 -10.71
N VAL A 9 -4.12 68.99 -9.39
CA VAL A 9 -3.29 69.92 -8.55
C VAL A 9 -3.57 69.59 -7.06
N LEU A 10 -2.64 69.11 -6.32
CA LEU A 10 -1.67 69.68 -5.34
C LEU A 10 -2.25 70.37 -4.07
N ALA A 11 -1.75 69.80 -2.96
CA ALA A 11 -1.14 70.44 -1.81
C ALA A 11 -1.96 70.72 -0.54
N GLY A 12 -1.39 70.36 0.55
CA GLY A 12 -1.67 70.92 1.88
C GLY A 12 -1.18 70.07 3.04
N CYS A 13 0.01 70.42 3.54
CA CYS A 13 0.66 69.89 4.75
C CYS A 13 -0.19 70.13 6.01
N GLY A 14 -0.06 69.24 6.98
CA GLY A 14 -0.47 69.44 8.36
C GLY A 14 0.06 68.33 9.27
N LEU A 15 1.28 68.55 9.81
CA LEU A 15 1.83 67.78 10.94
C LEU A 15 1.11 68.14 12.22
N VAL A 16 0.61 67.18 12.97
CA VAL A 16 0.55 67.23 14.44
C VAL A 16 0.79 65.80 14.98
N SER A 17 1.75 65.75 15.85
CA SER A 17 2.24 64.58 16.57
C SER A 17 1.40 64.14 17.77
N ALA A 18 1.62 62.91 18.15
CA ALA A 18 1.60 62.31 19.47
C ALA A 18 0.43 61.42 19.87
N GLY A 19 0.78 60.21 20.26
CA GLY A 19 -0.04 59.38 21.13
C GLY A 19 0.14 57.89 20.93
N LEU A 20 1.14 57.28 21.60
CA LEU A 20 1.26 55.83 21.79
C LEU A 20 -0.07 55.22 22.21
N PHE A 21 -0.46 54.16 21.52
CA PHE A 21 -1.05 52.97 22.08
C PHE A 21 -0.79 51.81 21.11
N ALA A 22 0.25 51.03 21.39
CA ALA A 22 0.45 49.73 20.79
C ALA A 22 -0.58 48.76 21.37
N GLN A 23 -1.70 48.58 20.68
CA GLN A 23 -2.54 47.39 20.81
C GLN A 23 -2.30 46.51 19.60
N GLY A 24 -1.77 45.31 19.85
CA GLY A 24 -1.49 44.30 18.86
C GLY A 24 -2.73 44.02 18.01
N ARG A 25 -2.71 44.42 16.74
CA ARG A 25 -3.56 43.85 15.71
C ARG A 25 -2.96 42.50 15.35
N GLU A 26 -3.43 41.45 16.00
CA GLU A 26 -3.38 40.12 15.39
C GLU A 26 -4.03 40.25 14.00
N ALA A 27 -3.23 40.00 12.98
CA ALA A 27 -3.72 39.94 11.61
C ALA A 27 -4.81 38.86 11.57
N LYS A 28 -6.05 39.22 11.37
CA LYS A 28 -7.11 38.30 10.97
C LYS A 28 -6.67 37.74 9.63
N ALA A 29 -6.07 36.55 9.64
CA ALA A 29 -5.99 35.72 8.45
C ALA A 29 -7.43 35.59 7.94
N GLY A 30 -7.70 36.10 6.75
CA GLY A 30 -9.06 36.13 6.20
C GLY A 30 -9.50 34.72 5.80
N TYR A 31 -10.07 33.97 6.73
CA TYR A 31 -10.80 32.75 6.42
C TYR A 31 -12.14 33.16 5.81
N SER A 32 -12.26 33.08 4.49
CA SER A 32 -13.43 33.63 3.76
C SER A 32 -14.58 32.62 3.60
N ALA A 33 -14.51 31.43 4.21
CA ALA A 33 -15.50 30.38 4.01
C ALA A 33 -15.91 29.69 5.32
N VAL A 34 -17.24 29.64 5.57
CA VAL A 34 -17.82 28.89 6.71
C VAL A 34 -17.52 27.38 6.52
N PRO A 35 -16.99 26.68 7.54
CA PRO A 35 -16.71 25.25 7.45
C PRO A 35 -17.99 24.41 7.54
N ASP A 36 -17.99 23.27 6.85
CA ASP A 36 -19.04 22.24 6.95
C ASP A 36 -18.88 21.43 8.24
N THR A 37 -17.62 21.17 8.63
CA THR A 37 -17.28 20.38 9.81
C THR A 37 -16.08 20.98 10.53
N ILE A 38 -16.12 20.95 11.88
CA ILE A 38 -14.99 21.29 12.74
C ILE A 38 -14.76 20.14 13.72
N PHE A 39 -13.56 19.54 13.67
CA PHE A 39 -13.05 18.68 14.73
C PHE A 39 -12.32 19.55 15.75
N TYR A 40 -12.60 19.40 17.04
CA TYR A 40 -12.05 20.22 18.11
C TYR A 40 -11.74 19.37 19.36
N ASP A 41 -11.09 19.98 20.37
CA ASP A 41 -10.59 19.31 21.58
C ASP A 41 -9.74 18.08 21.26
N GLY A 42 -8.79 18.23 20.31
CA GLY A 42 -7.89 17.17 19.88
C GLY A 42 -6.44 17.44 20.26
N ASN A 43 -5.63 16.39 20.30
CA ASN A 43 -4.17 16.45 20.28
C ASN A 43 -3.71 16.12 18.85
N ILE A 44 -3.71 17.11 17.94
CA ILE A 44 -3.63 16.90 16.51
C ILE A 44 -2.22 17.19 15.99
N LEU A 45 -1.54 16.16 15.49
CA LEU A 45 -0.28 16.27 14.74
C LEU A 45 -0.61 16.65 13.29
N THR A 46 -0.17 17.82 12.83
CA THR A 46 -0.49 18.28 11.46
C THR A 46 0.42 17.66 10.39
N GLY A 47 1.59 17.14 10.75
CA GLY A 47 2.60 16.70 9.79
C GLY A 47 3.41 17.84 9.15
N THR A 48 3.10 19.10 9.43
CA THR A 48 3.68 20.29 8.79
C THR A 48 5.20 20.42 8.94
N ARG A 49 5.79 19.85 9.98
CA ARG A 49 7.22 19.94 10.27
C ARG A 49 7.91 18.58 10.38
N LEU A 50 7.28 17.52 9.90
CA LEU A 50 7.94 16.23 9.75
C LEU A 50 8.86 16.32 8.53
N LYS A 51 10.18 16.35 8.76
CA LYS A 51 11.21 16.28 7.72
C LYS A 51 12.12 15.09 7.98
N ALA A 52 12.50 14.39 6.94
CA ALA A 52 13.53 13.36 7.06
C ALA A 52 14.84 14.00 7.51
N GLY A 53 15.34 13.60 8.71
CA GLY A 53 16.58 14.13 9.26
C GLY A 53 16.47 15.49 9.98
N ASP A 54 15.28 16.07 10.15
CA ASP A 54 15.09 17.30 10.90
C ASP A 54 15.19 17.05 12.42
N ALA A 55 15.97 17.89 13.09
CA ALA A 55 16.13 17.88 14.55
C ALA A 55 15.12 18.80 15.27
N ASP A 56 14.08 19.31 14.57
CA ASP A 56 13.06 20.14 15.24
C ASP A 56 12.21 19.27 16.18
N PRO A 57 12.31 19.45 17.49
CA PRO A 57 11.63 18.60 18.48
C PRO A 57 10.12 18.86 18.59
N THR A 58 9.56 19.83 17.86
CA THR A 58 8.14 20.22 17.93
C THR A 58 7.44 20.11 16.58
N PRO A 59 6.96 18.90 16.23
CA PRO A 59 6.05 18.76 15.09
C PRO A 59 4.83 19.67 15.29
N GLY A 60 4.32 20.25 14.19
CA GLY A 60 3.16 21.14 14.23
C GLY A 60 1.98 20.47 14.95
N ARG A 61 1.53 21.06 16.05
CA ARG A 61 0.41 20.58 16.86
C ARG A 61 -0.67 21.64 16.94
N VAL A 62 -1.91 21.21 16.79
CA VAL A 62 -3.11 22.06 16.92
C VAL A 62 -4.18 21.30 17.73
N THR A 63 -5.25 22.00 18.15
CA THR A 63 -6.35 21.36 18.86
C THR A 63 -7.60 21.22 18.00
N ALA A 64 -7.69 21.94 16.87
CA ALA A 64 -8.84 21.87 15.98
C ALA A 64 -8.48 21.98 14.49
N VAL A 65 -9.35 21.40 13.65
CA VAL A 65 -9.31 21.43 12.19
C VAL A 65 -10.69 21.80 11.66
N ALA A 66 -10.75 22.83 10.81
CA ALA A 66 -11.96 23.26 10.12
C ALA A 66 -11.93 22.81 8.65
N ILE A 67 -13.03 22.21 8.19
CA ILE A 67 -13.14 21.51 6.90
C ILE A 67 -14.30 22.08 6.11
N ARG A 68 -14.12 22.23 4.79
CA ARG A 68 -15.17 22.58 3.85
C ARG A 68 -14.96 21.84 2.52
N ALA A 69 -16.04 21.27 1.99
CA ALA A 69 -16.04 20.55 0.71
C ALA A 69 -14.88 19.54 0.59
N GLY A 70 -14.67 18.75 1.64
CA GLY A 70 -13.63 17.72 1.70
C GLY A 70 -12.20 18.21 1.89
N LYS A 71 -11.97 19.53 2.02
CA LYS A 71 -10.64 20.13 2.20
C LYS A 71 -10.53 20.86 3.53
N ILE A 72 -9.34 20.88 4.06
CA ILE A 72 -9.00 21.68 5.24
C ILE A 72 -8.98 23.16 4.83
N VAL A 73 -9.70 24.00 5.55
CA VAL A 73 -9.73 25.45 5.35
C VAL A 73 -8.94 26.20 6.42
N ALA A 74 -8.84 25.62 7.63
CA ALA A 74 -8.05 26.20 8.72
C ALA A 74 -7.68 25.12 9.75
N VAL A 75 -6.58 25.37 10.46
CA VAL A 75 -6.14 24.60 11.62
C VAL A 75 -5.69 25.54 12.72
N GLY A 76 -5.85 25.17 13.99
CA GLY A 76 -5.44 26.03 15.09
C GLY A 76 -6.04 25.65 16.44
N ALA A 77 -6.18 26.65 17.33
CA ALA A 77 -6.81 26.46 18.63
C ALA A 77 -8.36 26.35 18.49
N ASP A 78 -8.99 25.61 19.41
CA ASP A 78 -10.44 25.41 19.45
C ASP A 78 -11.24 26.71 19.37
N THR A 79 -10.85 27.71 20.17
CA THR A 79 -11.53 29.00 20.23
C THR A 79 -11.54 29.71 18.87
N ALA A 80 -10.43 29.63 18.14
CA ALA A 80 -10.32 30.26 16.82
C ALA A 80 -11.13 29.48 15.76
N MET A 81 -11.09 28.17 15.78
CA MET A 81 -11.79 27.31 14.82
C MET A 81 -13.31 27.31 15.06
N LEU A 82 -13.75 27.20 16.32
CA LEU A 82 -15.16 27.23 16.67
C LEU A 82 -15.80 28.61 16.41
N ALA A 83 -15.02 29.69 16.37
CA ALA A 83 -15.51 31.02 15.97
C ALA A 83 -15.88 31.13 14.47
N LEU A 84 -15.46 30.15 13.63
CA LEU A 84 -15.78 30.10 12.20
C LEU A 84 -17.13 29.45 11.91
N LYS A 85 -17.75 28.76 12.88
CA LYS A 85 -18.99 27.99 12.68
C LYS A 85 -20.20 28.88 12.50
N ASP A 86 -21.17 28.37 11.74
CA ASP A 86 -22.54 28.87 11.69
C ASP A 86 -23.53 27.78 12.12
N SER A 87 -24.83 28.00 11.83
CA SER A 87 -25.92 27.07 12.17
C SER A 87 -25.89 25.75 11.38
N HIS A 88 -25.10 25.65 10.29
CA HIS A 88 -24.98 24.47 9.43
C HIS A 88 -23.69 23.68 9.70
N THR A 89 -22.76 24.26 10.45
CA THR A 89 -21.48 23.62 10.78
C THR A 89 -21.67 22.49 11.78
N THR A 90 -21.29 21.29 11.40
CA THR A 90 -21.17 20.15 12.32
C THR A 90 -19.92 20.28 13.17
N THR A 91 -20.03 20.09 14.48
CA THR A 91 -18.86 20.08 15.39
C THR A 91 -18.67 18.69 15.99
N ILE A 92 -17.44 18.20 15.96
CA ILE A 92 -17.07 16.87 16.46
C ILE A 92 -16.01 17.02 17.53
N ASP A 93 -16.36 16.63 18.75
CA ASP A 93 -15.47 16.62 19.91
C ASP A 93 -14.56 15.40 19.89
N LEU A 94 -13.25 15.61 19.87
CA LEU A 94 -12.24 14.55 19.91
C LEU A 94 -11.88 14.13 21.34
N LYS A 95 -12.35 14.83 22.35
CA LYS A 95 -12.16 14.50 23.79
C LYS A 95 -10.69 14.28 24.17
N GLY A 96 -9.80 15.12 23.67
CA GLY A 96 -8.37 15.03 23.87
C GLY A 96 -7.67 13.91 23.10
N ALA A 97 -8.35 13.15 22.28
CA ALA A 97 -7.76 12.05 21.51
C ALA A 97 -6.66 12.55 20.57
N PHE A 98 -5.69 11.68 20.31
CA PHE A 98 -4.63 11.95 19.36
C PHE A 98 -5.16 11.79 17.92
N ALA A 99 -4.83 12.75 17.06
CA ALA A 99 -5.13 12.67 15.64
C ALA A 99 -3.91 13.07 14.80
N MET A 100 -3.85 12.55 13.57
CA MET A 100 -2.78 12.82 12.61
C MET A 100 -3.30 12.65 11.17
N PRO A 101 -2.52 13.05 10.14
CA PRO A 101 -2.84 12.69 8.76
C PRO A 101 -3.10 11.20 8.63
N GLY A 102 -4.12 10.83 7.87
CA GLY A 102 -4.41 9.43 7.59
C GLY A 102 -3.23 8.75 6.89
N PHE A 103 -3.05 7.46 7.16
CA PHE A 103 -1.99 6.69 6.52
C PHE A 103 -2.27 6.50 5.02
N ASN A 104 -1.20 6.55 4.23
CA ASN A 104 -1.19 6.26 2.81
C ASN A 104 -0.28 5.04 2.59
N ASP A 105 -0.89 3.88 2.39
CA ASP A 105 -0.17 2.64 2.13
C ASP A 105 0.37 2.64 0.70
N ALA A 106 1.69 2.62 0.55
CA ALA A 106 2.33 2.77 -0.76
C ALA A 106 2.32 1.49 -1.62
N HIS A 107 1.82 0.36 -1.12
CA HIS A 107 1.81 -0.90 -1.89
C HIS A 107 0.78 -1.89 -1.34
N THR A 108 -0.27 -2.12 -2.11
CA THR A 108 -1.33 -3.08 -1.76
C THR A 108 -1.79 -3.90 -2.98
N HIS A 109 -2.51 -4.99 -2.69
CA HIS A 109 -3.26 -5.83 -3.61
C HIS A 109 -4.68 -6.00 -3.08
N MET A 110 -5.42 -4.88 -3.00
CA MET A 110 -6.67 -4.74 -2.28
C MET A 110 -7.74 -5.75 -2.69
N ALA A 111 -8.00 -5.88 -3.99
CA ALA A 111 -9.02 -6.82 -4.47
C ALA A 111 -8.65 -8.28 -4.18
N SER A 112 -7.35 -8.62 -4.27
CA SER A 112 -6.84 -9.94 -3.89
C SER A 112 -7.02 -10.22 -2.40
N ALA A 113 -6.72 -9.23 -1.55
CA ALA A 113 -6.93 -9.30 -0.11
C ALA A 113 -8.41 -9.55 0.26
N GLY A 114 -9.31 -8.84 -0.40
CA GLY A 114 -10.74 -9.05 -0.20
C GLY A 114 -11.20 -10.44 -0.67
N ARG A 115 -10.69 -10.92 -1.80
CA ARG A 115 -10.97 -12.31 -2.27
C ARG A 115 -10.45 -13.34 -1.28
N GLN A 116 -9.27 -13.15 -0.71
CA GLN A 116 -8.75 -14.03 0.34
C GLN A 116 -9.68 -14.09 1.56
N ARG A 117 -10.27 -12.97 1.95
CA ARG A 117 -11.27 -12.91 3.05
C ARG A 117 -12.60 -13.55 2.71
N LEU A 118 -12.96 -13.63 1.43
CA LEU A 118 -14.13 -14.36 0.94
C LEU A 118 -13.87 -15.85 0.80
N SER A 119 -12.60 -16.27 0.67
CA SER A 119 -12.22 -17.66 0.52
C SER A 119 -12.38 -18.44 1.84
N LEU A 120 -12.45 -19.76 1.73
CA LEU A 120 -12.57 -20.64 2.89
C LEU A 120 -11.25 -20.72 3.66
N ASP A 121 -11.20 -20.11 4.83
CA ASP A 121 -10.08 -20.19 5.76
C ASP A 121 -10.07 -21.52 6.50
N LEU A 122 -9.04 -22.32 6.28
CA LEU A 122 -8.79 -23.61 6.90
C LEU A 122 -7.54 -23.60 7.79
N ASP A 123 -7.01 -22.43 8.10
CA ASP A 123 -5.88 -22.30 9.01
C ASP A 123 -6.22 -22.88 10.40
N ASN A 124 -5.26 -23.60 10.95
CA ASN A 124 -5.33 -24.16 12.29
C ASN A 124 -6.54 -25.10 12.53
N VAL A 125 -7.19 -25.63 11.50
CA VAL A 125 -8.20 -26.69 11.69
C VAL A 125 -7.55 -27.94 12.30
N PRO A 126 -8.10 -28.51 13.40
CA PRO A 126 -7.42 -29.53 14.18
C PRO A 126 -7.55 -30.96 13.62
N SER A 127 -8.37 -31.17 12.59
CA SER A 127 -8.62 -32.50 12.02
C SER A 127 -9.28 -32.44 10.64
N LEU A 128 -9.23 -33.54 9.89
CA LEU A 128 -9.97 -33.72 8.64
C LEU A 128 -11.49 -33.49 8.85
N ALA A 129 -12.06 -34.02 9.94
CA ALA A 129 -13.48 -33.83 10.25
C ALA A 129 -13.84 -32.34 10.45
N ALA A 130 -12.97 -31.56 11.11
CA ALA A 130 -13.17 -30.13 11.30
C ALA A 130 -13.05 -29.36 9.96
N MET A 131 -12.11 -29.74 9.10
CA MET A 131 -11.99 -29.22 7.74
C MET A 131 -13.29 -29.45 6.97
N LEU A 132 -13.77 -30.69 6.90
CA LEU A 132 -14.99 -31.05 6.17
C LEU A 132 -16.24 -30.33 6.70
N ALA A 133 -16.36 -30.13 8.00
CA ALA A 133 -17.44 -29.34 8.60
C ALA A 133 -17.40 -27.87 8.15
N LYS A 134 -16.21 -27.25 8.07
CA LYS A 134 -16.06 -25.90 7.53
C LYS A 134 -16.41 -25.83 6.04
N VAL A 135 -15.97 -26.80 5.24
CA VAL A 135 -16.33 -26.90 3.81
C VAL A 135 -17.85 -26.98 3.64
N GLN A 136 -18.52 -27.84 4.40
CA GLN A 136 -19.98 -27.99 4.35
C GLN A 136 -20.72 -26.70 4.70
N ALA A 137 -20.29 -26.02 5.77
CA ALA A 137 -20.89 -24.76 6.20
C ALA A 137 -20.67 -23.63 5.19
N TYR A 138 -19.55 -23.63 4.48
CA TYR A 138 -19.24 -22.69 3.43
C TYR A 138 -20.05 -22.97 2.17
N ALA A 139 -20.08 -24.23 1.70
CA ALA A 139 -20.85 -24.68 0.54
C ALA A 139 -22.34 -24.32 0.63
N ALA A 140 -22.92 -24.44 1.83
CA ALA A 140 -24.33 -24.11 2.05
C ALA A 140 -24.70 -22.63 1.84
N LYS A 141 -23.72 -21.74 1.75
CA LYS A 141 -23.90 -20.29 1.56
C LYS A 141 -23.56 -19.82 0.15
N LEU A 142 -22.91 -20.70 -0.64
CA LEU A 142 -22.49 -20.33 -2.00
C LEU A 142 -23.66 -20.36 -2.99
N PRO A 143 -23.72 -19.41 -3.92
CA PRO A 143 -24.61 -19.50 -5.08
C PRO A 143 -24.30 -20.72 -5.92
N ALA A 144 -25.30 -21.30 -6.55
CA ALA A 144 -25.13 -22.48 -7.41
C ALA A 144 -24.12 -22.21 -8.55
N GLY A 145 -23.17 -23.11 -8.73
CA GLY A 145 -22.12 -23.02 -9.76
C GLY A 145 -20.84 -22.32 -9.31
N GLU A 146 -20.82 -21.64 -8.17
CA GLU A 146 -19.60 -21.04 -7.60
C GLU A 146 -18.63 -22.11 -7.09
N TRP A 147 -17.34 -21.79 -7.14
CA TRP A 147 -16.29 -22.68 -6.65
C TRP A 147 -16.04 -22.50 -5.15
N ILE A 148 -15.75 -23.59 -4.46
CA ILE A 148 -15.21 -23.54 -3.10
C ILE A 148 -13.70 -23.39 -3.23
N LEU A 149 -13.22 -22.18 -2.99
CA LEU A 149 -11.80 -21.83 -3.00
C LEU A 149 -11.33 -21.46 -1.60
N GLY A 150 -10.07 -21.70 -1.32
CA GLY A 150 -9.45 -21.38 -0.03
C GLY A 150 -8.31 -22.31 0.31
N GLY A 151 -7.91 -22.34 1.57
CA GLY A 151 -6.79 -23.17 1.98
C GLY A 151 -6.31 -22.91 3.40
N GLY A 152 -5.04 -23.25 3.63
CA GLY A 152 -4.43 -23.15 4.96
C GLY A 152 -4.45 -24.46 5.76
N TRP A 153 -5.05 -25.52 5.22
CA TRP A 153 -5.07 -26.80 5.92
C TRP A 153 -3.67 -27.44 6.01
N ASP A 154 -3.40 -28.13 7.14
CA ASP A 154 -2.15 -28.83 7.37
C ASP A 154 -2.39 -30.20 8.04
N HIS A 155 -2.43 -31.26 7.21
CA HIS A 155 -2.66 -32.62 7.65
C HIS A 155 -1.58 -33.14 8.62
N THR A 156 -0.37 -32.59 8.61
CA THR A 156 0.70 -33.01 9.52
C THR A 156 0.39 -32.70 10.99
N LYS A 157 -0.50 -31.73 11.22
CA LYS A 157 -1.02 -31.37 12.55
C LYS A 157 -2.23 -32.20 12.98
N TRP A 158 -2.77 -33.07 12.11
CA TRP A 158 -3.97 -33.84 12.38
C TRP A 158 -3.68 -35.23 12.97
N PRO A 159 -4.60 -35.79 13.78
CA PRO A 159 -4.51 -37.17 14.22
C PRO A 159 -4.37 -38.12 13.01
N GLY A 160 -3.32 -38.93 13.00
CA GLY A 160 -3.03 -39.87 11.92
C GLY A 160 -2.52 -39.26 10.61
N SER A 161 -2.32 -37.95 10.54
CA SER A 161 -1.73 -37.23 9.39
C SER A 161 -2.29 -37.64 8.02
N LYS A 162 -3.59 -37.96 7.96
CA LYS A 162 -4.25 -38.43 6.73
C LYS A 162 -4.52 -37.25 5.79
N LEU A 163 -4.08 -37.38 4.53
CA LEU A 163 -4.44 -36.43 3.46
C LEU A 163 -5.95 -36.49 3.17
N PRO A 164 -6.61 -35.35 2.91
CA PRO A 164 -7.98 -35.32 2.40
C PRO A 164 -8.04 -35.94 0.99
N THR A 165 -9.19 -36.48 0.63
CA THR A 165 -9.42 -37.04 -0.69
C THR A 165 -10.55 -36.32 -1.42
N ARG A 166 -10.65 -36.52 -2.74
CA ARG A 166 -11.79 -36.00 -3.53
C ARG A 166 -13.13 -36.50 -2.98
N GLN A 167 -13.20 -37.75 -2.51
CA GLN A 167 -14.42 -38.34 -1.97
C GLN A 167 -14.83 -37.69 -0.65
N ASP A 168 -13.84 -37.35 0.20
CA ASP A 168 -14.11 -36.61 1.44
C ASP A 168 -14.78 -35.26 1.12
N LEU A 169 -14.27 -34.53 0.10
CA LEU A 169 -14.85 -33.27 -0.33
C LEU A 169 -16.17 -33.42 -1.07
N ASP A 170 -16.33 -34.43 -1.94
CA ASP A 170 -17.57 -34.68 -2.68
C ASP A 170 -18.78 -34.82 -1.72
N ALA A 171 -18.56 -35.43 -0.56
CA ALA A 171 -19.60 -35.65 0.45
C ALA A 171 -20.15 -34.36 1.07
N VAL A 172 -19.38 -33.26 1.06
CA VAL A 172 -19.70 -32.01 1.81
C VAL A 172 -19.76 -30.77 0.93
N SER A 173 -19.37 -30.85 -0.36
CA SER A 173 -19.30 -29.68 -1.25
C SER A 173 -20.64 -29.32 -1.91
N ALA A 174 -21.73 -30.02 -1.63
CA ALA A 174 -23.06 -29.77 -2.22
C ALA A 174 -23.06 -29.67 -3.76
N GLY A 175 -22.13 -30.37 -4.43
CA GLY A 175 -21.96 -30.35 -5.88
C GLY A 175 -21.12 -29.19 -6.44
N HIS A 176 -20.68 -28.26 -5.61
CA HIS A 176 -19.76 -27.21 -6.02
C HIS A 176 -18.38 -27.79 -6.33
N PRO A 177 -17.68 -27.31 -7.38
CA PRO A 177 -16.27 -27.59 -7.57
C PRO A 177 -15.48 -27.03 -6.37
N ALA A 178 -14.55 -27.82 -5.81
CA ALA A 178 -13.75 -27.43 -4.66
C ALA A 178 -12.25 -27.61 -4.96
N PHE A 179 -11.46 -26.57 -4.68
CA PHE A 179 -10.02 -26.56 -4.81
C PHE A 179 -9.42 -25.84 -3.60
N LEU A 180 -8.76 -26.61 -2.72
CA LEU A 180 -8.33 -26.15 -1.41
C LEU A 180 -6.83 -26.41 -1.25
N GLU A 181 -6.07 -25.32 -1.10
CA GLU A 181 -4.61 -25.39 -1.00
C GLU A 181 -4.16 -25.70 0.43
N ARG A 182 -3.06 -26.44 0.52
CA ARG A 182 -2.36 -26.66 1.79
C ARG A 182 -1.60 -25.38 2.19
N THR A 183 -1.34 -25.23 3.48
CA THR A 183 -0.68 -24.07 4.08
C THR A 183 0.66 -23.66 3.44
N ASP A 184 1.35 -24.59 2.76
CA ASP A 184 2.62 -24.31 2.05
C ASP A 184 2.48 -23.96 0.57
N GLY A 185 1.26 -24.02 0.02
CA GLY A 185 1.00 -23.73 -1.40
C GLY A 185 1.54 -24.78 -2.40
N HIS A 186 2.15 -25.88 -1.92
CA HIS A 186 2.74 -26.91 -2.77
C HIS A 186 1.80 -28.11 -3.02
N ILE A 187 0.72 -28.21 -2.26
CA ILE A 187 -0.27 -29.28 -2.37
C ILE A 187 -1.66 -28.67 -2.34
N ALA A 188 -2.54 -29.15 -3.20
CA ALA A 188 -3.95 -28.86 -3.12
C ALA A 188 -4.78 -30.13 -3.19
N VAL A 189 -6.01 -30.10 -2.65
CA VAL A 189 -7.02 -31.13 -2.86
C VAL A 189 -8.17 -30.59 -3.70
N ALA A 190 -8.47 -31.28 -4.79
CA ALA A 190 -9.58 -31.00 -5.68
C ALA A 190 -10.65 -32.11 -5.55
N ASN A 191 -11.92 -31.73 -5.50
CA ASN A 191 -13.01 -32.70 -5.54
C ASN A 191 -13.28 -33.20 -6.97
N THR A 192 -14.18 -34.16 -7.13
CA THR A 192 -14.50 -34.76 -8.43
C THR A 192 -15.03 -33.73 -9.43
N ALA A 193 -15.80 -32.74 -9.00
CA ALA A 193 -16.32 -31.67 -9.86
C ALA A 193 -15.19 -30.76 -10.39
N ALA A 194 -14.25 -30.37 -9.55
CA ALA A 194 -13.09 -29.56 -9.92
C ALA A 194 -12.15 -30.33 -10.87
N LEU A 195 -11.83 -31.59 -10.58
CA LEU A 195 -11.04 -32.44 -11.48
C LEU A 195 -11.69 -32.59 -12.84
N LYS A 196 -13.00 -32.78 -12.89
CA LYS A 196 -13.77 -32.87 -14.15
C LYS A 196 -13.71 -31.57 -14.94
N ALA A 197 -13.87 -30.42 -14.28
CA ALA A 197 -13.77 -29.11 -14.92
C ALA A 197 -12.37 -28.90 -15.53
N ALA A 198 -11.31 -29.36 -14.85
CA ALA A 198 -9.92 -29.28 -15.31
C ALA A 198 -9.56 -30.35 -16.37
N GLY A 199 -10.48 -31.27 -16.73
CA GLY A 199 -10.22 -32.39 -17.65
C GLY A 199 -9.24 -33.41 -17.07
N ILE A 200 -9.09 -33.46 -15.76
CA ILE A 200 -8.20 -34.41 -15.06
C ILE A 200 -8.96 -35.73 -14.85
N THR A 201 -8.41 -36.81 -15.39
CA THR A 201 -8.93 -38.18 -15.31
C THR A 201 -7.95 -39.10 -14.60
N ASP A 202 -8.38 -40.33 -14.36
CA ASP A 202 -7.51 -41.37 -13.80
C ASP A 202 -6.32 -41.75 -14.74
N SER A 203 -6.32 -41.33 -16.01
CA SER A 203 -5.24 -41.53 -16.97
C SER A 203 -4.42 -40.28 -17.29
N THR A 204 -4.78 -39.12 -16.76
CA THR A 204 -4.07 -37.86 -17.02
C THR A 204 -2.64 -37.93 -16.48
N LEU A 205 -1.65 -37.68 -17.33
CA LEU A 205 -0.26 -37.59 -16.91
C LEU A 205 0.01 -36.24 -16.24
N ALA A 206 0.73 -36.28 -15.12
CA ALA A 206 1.17 -35.05 -14.46
C ALA A 206 2.16 -34.29 -15.35
N PRO A 207 2.09 -32.95 -15.42
CA PRO A 207 3.12 -32.13 -16.04
C PRO A 207 4.50 -32.35 -15.41
N LYS A 208 5.56 -32.07 -16.18
CA LYS A 208 6.93 -32.14 -15.65
C LYS A 208 7.07 -31.22 -14.43
N GLY A 209 7.58 -31.77 -13.35
CA GLY A 209 7.76 -31.05 -12.09
C GLY A 209 6.53 -31.04 -11.18
N GLY A 210 5.46 -31.77 -11.54
CA GLY A 210 4.27 -31.94 -10.70
C GLY A 210 3.88 -33.41 -10.53
N ALA A 211 2.90 -33.71 -9.67
CA ALA A 211 2.34 -35.04 -9.46
C ALA A 211 0.84 -35.00 -9.20
N ILE A 212 0.12 -36.04 -9.68
CA ILE A 212 -1.27 -36.33 -9.35
C ILE A 212 -1.27 -37.61 -8.53
N ASP A 213 -1.63 -37.51 -7.25
CA ASP A 213 -1.67 -38.68 -6.36
C ASP A 213 -2.76 -39.67 -6.77
N ARG A 214 -2.44 -40.98 -6.68
CA ARG A 214 -3.36 -42.06 -7.05
C ARG A 214 -3.51 -43.04 -5.91
N ASP A 215 -4.69 -43.64 -5.81
CA ASP A 215 -4.94 -44.75 -4.90
C ASP A 215 -4.34 -46.08 -5.43
N THR A 216 -4.47 -47.13 -4.65
CA THR A 216 -3.98 -48.47 -5.01
C THR A 216 -4.66 -49.05 -6.27
N GLY A 217 -5.82 -48.53 -6.65
CA GLY A 217 -6.54 -48.86 -7.87
C GLY A 217 -6.18 -47.99 -9.07
N GLY A 218 -5.20 -47.08 -8.91
CA GLY A 218 -4.76 -46.17 -9.99
C GLY A 218 -5.68 -44.96 -10.20
N LYS A 219 -6.68 -44.75 -9.35
CA LYS A 219 -7.60 -43.61 -9.47
C LYS A 219 -7.01 -42.36 -8.80
N ALA A 220 -7.19 -41.20 -9.43
CA ALA A 220 -6.77 -39.92 -8.87
C ALA A 220 -7.47 -39.68 -7.52
N THR A 221 -6.68 -39.40 -6.48
CA THR A 221 -7.20 -39.16 -5.12
C THR A 221 -7.80 -37.77 -4.93
N GLY A 222 -7.51 -36.85 -5.83
CA GLY A 222 -7.79 -35.43 -5.70
C GLY A 222 -6.60 -34.60 -5.23
N ILE A 223 -5.55 -35.22 -4.69
CA ILE A 223 -4.33 -34.53 -4.32
C ILE A 223 -3.50 -34.21 -5.56
N LEU A 224 -3.20 -32.91 -5.71
CA LEU A 224 -2.34 -32.33 -6.74
C LEU A 224 -1.12 -31.74 -6.06
N ARG A 225 0.08 -32.01 -6.61
CA ARG A 225 1.35 -31.56 -6.03
C ARG A 225 2.11 -30.68 -7.01
N GLU A 226 2.66 -29.59 -6.48
CA GLU A 226 3.49 -28.60 -7.15
C GLU A 226 2.76 -27.75 -8.20
N GLY A 227 3.24 -26.54 -8.39
CA GLY A 227 2.62 -25.51 -9.22
C GLY A 227 2.18 -25.96 -10.62
N PRO A 228 3.00 -26.71 -11.40
CA PRO A 228 2.57 -27.17 -12.73
C PRO A 228 1.30 -28.03 -12.73
N THR A 229 1.04 -28.75 -11.64
CA THR A 229 -0.15 -29.59 -11.51
C THR A 229 -1.33 -28.81 -10.95
N LEU A 230 -1.10 -27.90 -9.99
CA LEU A 230 -2.10 -26.99 -9.46
C LEU A 230 -2.70 -26.12 -10.57
N ALA A 231 -1.84 -25.59 -11.46
CA ALA A 231 -2.22 -24.77 -12.61
C ALA A 231 -3.19 -25.47 -13.59
N LEU A 232 -3.29 -26.80 -13.56
CA LEU A 232 -4.30 -27.51 -14.37
C LEU A 232 -5.72 -27.18 -13.90
N VAL A 233 -5.93 -26.97 -12.62
CA VAL A 233 -7.23 -26.58 -12.03
C VAL A 233 -7.38 -25.07 -12.04
N GLU A 234 -6.38 -24.32 -11.62
CA GLU A 234 -6.42 -22.86 -11.50
C GLU A 234 -6.88 -22.19 -12.81
N LYS A 235 -6.38 -22.64 -13.96
CA LYS A 235 -6.72 -22.06 -15.28
C LYS A 235 -8.18 -22.24 -15.71
N VAL A 236 -8.94 -23.12 -15.05
CA VAL A 236 -10.36 -23.35 -15.36
C VAL A 236 -11.29 -22.81 -14.27
N ILE A 237 -10.74 -22.26 -13.20
CA ILE A 237 -11.53 -21.52 -12.22
C ILE A 237 -12.06 -20.25 -12.91
N PRO A 238 -13.39 -20.04 -12.94
CA PRO A 238 -13.95 -18.84 -13.54
C PRO A 238 -13.43 -17.57 -12.85
N PRO A 239 -13.25 -16.48 -13.58
CA PRO A 239 -12.95 -15.19 -12.95
C PRO A 239 -14.10 -14.82 -12.00
N PRO A 240 -13.81 -14.07 -10.92
CA PRO A 240 -14.81 -13.61 -9.97
C PRO A 240 -15.92 -12.82 -10.67
N SER A 241 -17.18 -13.02 -10.27
CA SER A 241 -18.30 -12.20 -10.74
C SER A 241 -18.13 -10.74 -10.28
N VAL A 242 -18.79 -9.78 -10.95
CA VAL A 242 -18.79 -8.37 -10.55
C VAL A 242 -19.22 -8.24 -9.07
N ALA A 243 -20.26 -8.95 -8.65
CA ALA A 243 -20.71 -8.94 -7.25
C ALA A 243 -19.65 -9.44 -6.28
N THR A 244 -18.91 -10.50 -6.64
CA THR A 244 -17.80 -11.04 -5.83
C THR A 244 -16.64 -10.05 -5.77
N ARG A 245 -16.29 -9.38 -6.88
CA ARG A 245 -15.25 -8.34 -6.93
C ARG A 245 -15.61 -7.15 -6.02
N ARG A 246 -16.82 -6.63 -6.16
CA ARG A 246 -17.32 -5.52 -5.32
C ARG A 246 -17.32 -5.89 -3.84
N LYS A 247 -17.76 -7.10 -3.50
CA LYS A 247 -17.74 -7.56 -2.10
C LYS A 247 -16.32 -7.71 -1.55
N ALA A 248 -15.39 -8.19 -2.36
CA ALA A 248 -13.97 -8.27 -2.00
C ALA A 248 -13.39 -6.88 -1.72
N ILE A 249 -13.61 -5.92 -2.64
CA ILE A 249 -13.18 -4.52 -2.49
C ILE A 249 -13.78 -3.90 -1.23
N GLU A 250 -15.07 -4.09 -0.98
CA GLU A 250 -15.75 -3.59 0.23
C GLU A 250 -15.08 -4.12 1.52
N LEU A 251 -14.79 -5.42 1.60
CA LEU A 251 -14.18 -6.03 2.79
C LEU A 251 -12.77 -5.52 3.06
N SER A 252 -11.94 -5.42 2.03
CA SER A 252 -10.57 -4.89 2.17
C SER A 252 -10.54 -3.38 2.43
N MET A 253 -11.46 -2.62 1.83
CA MET A 253 -11.66 -1.20 2.12
C MET A 253 -12.04 -0.99 3.59
N GLN A 254 -12.99 -1.75 4.11
CA GLN A 254 -13.39 -1.67 5.52
C GLN A 254 -12.22 -2.02 6.45
N ASP A 255 -11.40 -3.01 6.08
CA ASP A 255 -10.21 -3.37 6.83
C ASP A 255 -9.19 -2.23 6.86
N ALA A 256 -8.86 -1.66 5.70
CA ALA A 256 -7.96 -0.51 5.58
C ALA A 256 -8.44 0.69 6.43
N LEU A 257 -9.71 1.06 6.30
CA LEU A 257 -10.31 2.16 7.05
C LEU A 257 -10.31 1.89 8.56
N SER A 258 -10.51 0.65 9.00
CA SER A 258 -10.45 0.26 10.43
C SER A 258 -9.04 0.37 11.03
N HIS A 259 -8.00 0.42 10.19
CA HIS A 259 -6.61 0.60 10.57
C HIS A 259 -6.08 2.03 10.33
N GLY A 260 -6.96 2.99 9.98
CA GLY A 260 -6.60 4.40 9.79
C GLY A 260 -5.92 4.70 8.45
N VAL A 261 -5.97 3.75 7.52
CA VAL A 261 -5.50 3.95 6.15
C VAL A 261 -6.57 4.70 5.38
N THR A 262 -6.24 5.88 4.87
CA THR A 262 -7.15 6.76 4.12
C THR A 262 -6.87 6.76 2.62
N SER A 263 -5.70 6.26 2.24
CA SER A 263 -5.25 6.15 0.85
C SER A 263 -4.37 4.93 0.67
N ILE A 264 -4.48 4.30 -0.50
CA ILE A 264 -3.64 3.18 -0.90
C ILE A 264 -3.10 3.39 -2.31
N GLN A 265 -1.97 2.75 -2.63
CA GLN A 265 -1.45 2.60 -3.97
C GLN A 265 -1.53 1.11 -4.30
N ASP A 266 -2.37 0.75 -5.26
CA ASP A 266 -2.88 -0.60 -5.42
C ASP A 266 -2.52 -1.21 -6.78
N PHE A 267 -2.37 -2.53 -6.80
CA PHE A 267 -2.25 -3.30 -8.02
C PHE A 267 -3.30 -4.41 -8.04
N SER A 268 -4.37 -4.14 -8.74
CA SER A 268 -5.49 -5.08 -8.94
C SER A 268 -5.73 -5.36 -10.42
N ASP A 269 -6.64 -6.26 -10.74
CA ASP A 269 -7.01 -6.56 -12.11
C ASP A 269 -7.84 -5.43 -12.74
N TRP A 270 -7.83 -5.32 -14.08
CA TRP A 270 -8.63 -4.31 -14.77
C TRP A 270 -10.14 -4.41 -14.51
N ASP A 271 -10.65 -5.63 -14.34
CA ASP A 271 -12.07 -5.81 -13.98
C ASP A 271 -12.37 -5.38 -12.54
N ASP A 272 -11.37 -5.41 -11.62
CA ASP A 272 -11.49 -4.86 -10.28
C ASP A 272 -11.50 -3.33 -10.33
N TRP A 273 -10.67 -2.72 -11.20
CA TRP A 273 -10.71 -1.28 -11.48
C TRP A 273 -12.10 -0.84 -11.94
N VAL A 274 -12.70 -1.53 -12.92
CA VAL A 274 -14.07 -1.22 -13.39
C VAL A 274 -15.08 -1.31 -12.24
N ALA A 275 -14.94 -2.30 -11.36
CA ALA A 275 -15.80 -2.40 -10.18
C ALA A 275 -15.58 -1.24 -9.18
N MET A 276 -14.34 -0.72 -9.05
CA MET A 276 -14.04 0.46 -8.23
C MET A 276 -14.67 1.73 -8.83
N GLU A 277 -14.61 1.93 -10.18
CA GLU A 277 -15.29 3.04 -10.86
C GLU A 277 -16.81 3.01 -10.61
N GLU A 278 -17.45 1.83 -10.74
CA GLU A 278 -18.87 1.68 -10.42
C GLU A 278 -19.19 2.02 -8.95
N MET A 279 -18.32 1.60 -8.01
CA MET A 279 -18.49 1.91 -6.59
C MET A 279 -18.28 3.40 -6.30
N GLU A 280 -17.41 4.08 -7.02
CA GLU A 280 -17.23 5.53 -6.94
C GLU A 280 -18.47 6.27 -7.44
N ASP A 281 -18.97 5.93 -8.64
CA ASP A 281 -20.18 6.52 -9.22
C ASP A 281 -21.41 6.38 -8.31
N GLU A 282 -21.49 5.26 -7.59
CA GLU A 282 -22.55 4.99 -6.60
C GLU A 282 -22.31 5.69 -5.24
N GLY A 283 -21.12 6.28 -5.03
CA GLY A 283 -20.73 6.90 -3.77
C GLY A 283 -20.48 5.91 -2.64
N THR A 284 -20.13 4.65 -2.96
CA THR A 284 -19.82 3.58 -2.00
C THR A 284 -18.34 3.34 -1.82
N LEU A 285 -17.49 3.94 -2.65
CA LEU A 285 -16.03 3.95 -2.49
C LEU A 285 -15.63 5.05 -1.49
N HIS A 286 -15.04 4.67 -0.37
CA HIS A 286 -14.69 5.57 0.73
C HIS A 286 -13.21 5.64 1.06
N LEU A 287 -12.38 4.96 0.27
CA LEU A 287 -10.92 4.91 0.38
C LEU A 287 -10.31 5.53 -0.88
N ARG A 288 -9.26 6.33 -0.73
CA ARG A 288 -8.56 6.84 -1.93
C ARG A 288 -7.65 5.78 -2.49
N ILE A 289 -7.71 5.59 -3.81
CA ILE A 289 -6.98 4.54 -4.52
C ILE A 289 -6.20 5.15 -5.68
N ALA A 290 -4.88 4.96 -5.65
CA ALA A 290 -3.98 5.21 -6.76
C ALA A 290 -3.65 3.87 -7.42
N GLU A 291 -4.39 3.50 -8.45
CA GLU A 291 -4.29 2.20 -9.10
C GLU A 291 -3.11 2.14 -10.07
N TRP A 292 -2.49 0.97 -10.16
CA TRP A 292 -1.40 0.66 -11.07
C TRP A 292 -1.86 -0.24 -12.20
N VAL A 293 -1.19 -0.13 -13.34
CA VAL A 293 -1.50 -0.91 -14.53
C VAL A 293 -0.34 -1.83 -14.89
N ASP A 294 -0.62 -3.02 -15.42
CA ASP A 294 0.41 -3.98 -15.82
C ASP A 294 1.36 -3.38 -16.87
N PHE A 295 2.64 -3.32 -16.50
CA PHE A 295 3.74 -2.85 -17.35
C PHE A 295 3.85 -3.61 -18.68
N ASN A 296 3.42 -4.87 -18.75
CA ASN A 296 3.57 -5.70 -19.95
C ASN A 296 2.55 -5.40 -21.06
N LEU A 297 1.52 -4.63 -20.77
CA LEU A 297 0.52 -4.27 -21.78
C LEU A 297 1.11 -3.40 -22.90
N PRO A 298 0.58 -3.49 -24.13
CA PRO A 298 0.95 -2.60 -25.23
C PRO A 298 0.68 -1.13 -24.87
N VAL A 299 1.57 -0.20 -25.29
CA VAL A 299 1.43 1.24 -24.98
C VAL A 299 0.09 1.81 -25.42
N GLY A 300 -0.46 1.37 -26.57
CA GLY A 300 -1.79 1.81 -27.02
C GLY A 300 -2.90 1.47 -26.02
N VAL A 301 -2.87 0.27 -25.43
CA VAL A 301 -3.82 -0.17 -24.38
C VAL A 301 -3.62 0.65 -23.10
N LEU A 302 -2.36 0.89 -22.72
CA LEU A 302 -2.04 1.73 -21.56
C LEU A 302 -2.56 3.17 -21.73
N ASP A 303 -2.43 3.74 -22.92
CA ASP A 303 -2.95 5.07 -23.25
C ASP A 303 -4.48 5.15 -23.21
N GLU A 304 -5.16 4.10 -23.67
CA GLU A 304 -6.62 3.99 -23.58
C GLU A 304 -7.06 3.93 -22.12
N ARG A 305 -6.44 3.07 -21.31
CA ARG A 305 -6.73 2.94 -19.88
C ARG A 305 -6.51 4.25 -19.13
N ARG A 306 -5.36 4.92 -19.36
CA ARG A 306 -5.05 6.21 -18.73
C ARG A 306 -6.09 7.31 -19.00
N LYS A 307 -6.80 7.23 -20.12
CA LYS A 307 -7.80 8.21 -20.54
C LYS A 307 -9.22 7.87 -20.09
N SER A 308 -9.45 6.67 -19.56
CA SER A 308 -10.78 6.23 -19.15
C SER A 308 -11.29 6.93 -17.90
N HIS A 309 -10.37 7.49 -17.09
CA HIS A 309 -10.71 8.16 -15.84
C HIS A 309 -9.92 9.47 -15.67
N PRO A 310 -10.49 10.51 -14.99
CA PRO A 310 -9.76 11.77 -14.76
C PRO A 310 -8.49 11.56 -13.93
N ALA A 311 -7.36 12.01 -14.46
CA ALA A 311 -6.06 11.84 -13.81
C ALA A 311 -5.90 12.65 -12.51
N ASP A 312 -6.74 13.68 -12.31
CA ASP A 312 -6.75 14.56 -11.13
C ASP A 312 -7.84 14.20 -10.12
N ASP A 313 -8.59 13.11 -10.37
CA ASP A 313 -9.59 12.66 -9.41
C ASP A 313 -8.96 12.40 -8.04
N PRO A 314 -9.51 12.98 -6.97
CA PRO A 314 -8.94 12.84 -5.64
C PRO A 314 -9.26 11.51 -4.96
N LEU A 315 -10.24 10.73 -5.44
CA LEU A 315 -10.66 9.47 -4.84
C LEU A 315 -10.08 8.26 -5.55
N LEU A 316 -10.22 8.20 -6.88
CA LEU A 316 -9.78 7.08 -7.71
C LEU A 316 -9.00 7.60 -8.92
N HIS A 317 -7.78 7.14 -9.16
CA HIS A 317 -7.00 7.54 -10.32
C HIS A 317 -5.92 6.52 -10.68
N LEU A 318 -5.57 6.47 -11.96
CA LEU A 318 -4.47 5.65 -12.46
C LEU A 318 -3.13 6.40 -12.31
N THR A 319 -2.08 5.72 -11.86
CA THR A 319 -0.76 6.34 -11.65
C THR A 319 0.35 5.65 -12.41
N MET A 320 0.77 4.50 -11.98
CA MET A 320 2.04 3.86 -12.28
C MET A 320 1.86 2.58 -13.11
N LEU A 321 2.89 2.22 -13.87
CA LEU A 321 2.98 0.90 -14.47
C LEU A 321 3.78 -0.03 -13.57
N LYS A 322 3.19 -1.16 -13.16
CA LYS A 322 3.80 -2.19 -12.31
C LYS A 322 4.40 -3.32 -13.14
N GLY A 323 5.71 -3.55 -12.99
CA GLY A 323 6.42 -4.69 -13.55
C GLY A 323 7.05 -5.56 -12.45
N PHE A 324 7.33 -6.83 -12.77
CA PHE A 324 7.91 -7.78 -11.82
C PHE A 324 9.23 -8.31 -12.36
N MET A 325 10.34 -7.95 -11.71
CA MET A 325 11.68 -8.33 -12.15
C MET A 325 12.04 -9.76 -11.73
N ASP A 326 11.54 -10.20 -10.58
CA ASP A 326 11.84 -11.51 -9.99
C ASP A 326 10.65 -12.08 -9.20
N GLY A 327 10.91 -13.03 -8.32
CA GLY A 327 9.98 -13.60 -7.37
C GLY A 327 10.28 -13.19 -5.92
N SER A 328 10.07 -14.08 -4.94
CA SER A 328 10.20 -13.77 -3.51
C SER A 328 11.45 -14.40 -2.87
N LEU A 329 11.91 -13.79 -1.77
CA LEU A 329 13.03 -14.31 -0.98
C LEU A 329 12.64 -15.62 -0.27
N GLY A 330 11.41 -15.71 0.24
CA GLY A 330 10.88 -16.88 0.93
C GLY A 330 10.89 -18.14 0.07
N SER A 331 10.47 -18.04 -1.19
CA SER A 331 10.46 -19.17 -2.15
C SER A 331 11.80 -19.41 -2.87
N ARG A 332 12.85 -18.62 -2.59
CA ARG A 332 14.13 -18.61 -3.32
C ARG A 332 13.98 -18.37 -4.83
N THR A 333 13.00 -17.57 -5.23
CA THR A 333 12.81 -17.13 -6.61
C THR A 333 13.21 -15.67 -6.83
N ALA A 334 13.56 -14.93 -5.77
CA ALA A 334 14.19 -13.62 -5.89
C ALA A 334 15.55 -13.76 -6.61
N ALA A 335 15.79 -12.96 -7.65
CA ALA A 335 16.98 -13.07 -8.50
C ALA A 335 18.20 -12.44 -7.81
N MET A 336 19.21 -13.27 -7.53
CA MET A 336 20.39 -12.93 -6.77
C MET A 336 21.64 -12.95 -7.67
N ASN A 337 22.59 -12.02 -7.43
CA ASN A 337 23.89 -12.00 -8.11
C ASN A 337 24.74 -13.26 -7.76
N GLU A 338 24.59 -13.78 -6.55
CA GLU A 338 25.24 -15.01 -6.09
C GLU A 338 24.17 -15.99 -5.60
N PRO A 339 24.44 -17.32 -5.65
CA PRO A 339 23.49 -18.32 -5.15
C PRO A 339 23.04 -18.07 -3.70
N TYR A 340 21.88 -18.57 -3.34
CA TYR A 340 21.40 -18.55 -1.96
C TYR A 340 22.40 -19.27 -1.04
N SER A 341 22.59 -18.75 0.17
CA SER A 341 23.54 -19.33 1.12
C SER A 341 23.12 -20.72 1.60
N ASP A 342 21.82 -20.97 1.67
CA ASP A 342 21.21 -22.25 2.05
C ASP A 342 20.81 -23.13 0.84
N ASP A 343 21.08 -22.68 -0.39
CA ASP A 343 20.85 -23.43 -1.64
C ASP A 343 21.88 -22.99 -2.72
N PRO A 344 23.11 -23.51 -2.66
CA PRO A 344 24.21 -23.06 -3.53
C PRO A 344 24.02 -23.35 -5.04
N SER A 345 22.98 -24.08 -5.43
CA SER A 345 22.66 -24.37 -6.82
C SER A 345 21.63 -23.41 -7.40
N ASN A 346 21.07 -22.49 -6.60
CA ASN A 346 19.94 -21.65 -6.94
C ASN A 346 20.27 -20.17 -6.73
N SER A 347 20.11 -19.36 -7.77
CA SER A 347 20.24 -17.89 -7.75
C SER A 347 18.92 -17.17 -8.01
N GLY A 348 17.79 -17.85 -7.93
CA GLY A 348 16.48 -17.29 -8.24
C GLY A 348 16.21 -17.17 -9.74
N ILE A 349 15.22 -16.36 -10.11
CA ILE A 349 14.71 -16.27 -11.48
C ILE A 349 14.52 -14.80 -11.88
N ALA A 350 15.36 -14.31 -12.78
CA ALA A 350 15.09 -13.04 -13.46
C ALA A 350 14.02 -13.24 -14.54
N ARG A 351 13.00 -12.38 -14.56
CA ARG A 351 11.83 -12.53 -15.47
C ARG A 351 12.02 -11.89 -16.84
N TYR A 352 13.05 -11.07 -17.03
CA TYR A 352 13.31 -10.34 -18.27
C TYR A 352 14.75 -10.54 -18.76
N ASP A 353 14.92 -10.44 -20.08
CA ASP A 353 16.19 -10.05 -20.67
C ASP A 353 16.41 -8.56 -20.44
N GLN A 354 17.65 -8.17 -20.08
CA GLN A 354 17.97 -6.78 -19.72
C GLN A 354 17.76 -5.81 -20.88
N GLY A 355 18.16 -6.21 -22.09
CA GLY A 355 18.01 -5.33 -23.27
C GLY A 355 16.56 -5.06 -23.60
N LYS A 356 15.73 -6.10 -23.57
CA LYS A 356 14.27 -5.99 -23.75
C LYS A 356 13.63 -5.14 -22.66
N LEU A 357 14.00 -5.33 -21.40
CA LEU A 357 13.49 -4.55 -20.28
C LEU A 357 13.83 -3.08 -20.43
N ASN A 358 15.07 -2.73 -20.79
CA ASN A 358 15.50 -1.36 -21.03
C ASN A 358 14.70 -0.69 -22.15
N GLN A 359 14.48 -1.41 -23.26
CA GLN A 359 13.68 -0.90 -24.37
C GLN A 359 12.22 -0.64 -23.95
N MET A 360 11.60 -1.59 -23.25
CA MET A 360 10.22 -1.44 -22.77
C MET A 360 10.09 -0.29 -21.78
N ALA A 361 11.02 -0.14 -20.84
CA ALA A 361 11.03 0.95 -19.88
C ALA A 361 11.17 2.33 -20.57
N ALA A 362 12.10 2.44 -21.51
CA ALA A 362 12.30 3.66 -22.31
C ALA A 362 11.05 4.04 -23.12
N GLU A 363 10.41 3.09 -23.78
CA GLU A 363 9.18 3.29 -24.57
C GLU A 363 8.03 3.83 -23.70
N ARG A 364 7.81 3.25 -22.52
CA ARG A 364 6.73 3.65 -21.60
C ARG A 364 7.02 4.99 -20.92
N ALA A 365 8.27 5.24 -20.56
CA ALA A 365 8.68 6.56 -20.05
C ALA A 365 8.54 7.66 -21.10
N ALA A 366 8.87 7.37 -22.38
CA ALA A 366 8.63 8.28 -23.51
C ALA A 366 7.14 8.59 -23.70
N ALA A 367 6.25 7.62 -23.42
CA ALA A 367 4.81 7.82 -23.41
C ALA A 367 4.30 8.56 -22.14
N GLY A 368 5.20 8.91 -21.21
CA GLY A 368 4.89 9.70 -20.02
C GLY A 368 4.34 8.92 -18.84
N PHE A 369 4.59 7.62 -18.77
CA PHE A 369 4.20 6.80 -17.62
C PHE A 369 5.27 6.81 -16.52
N GLN A 370 4.82 6.85 -15.27
CA GLN A 370 5.64 6.48 -14.13
C GLN A 370 5.86 4.95 -14.14
N LEU A 371 7.06 4.50 -13.79
CA LEU A 371 7.41 3.09 -13.73
C LEU A 371 7.71 2.67 -12.30
N GLY A 372 7.18 1.51 -11.91
CA GLY A 372 7.48 0.86 -10.64
C GLY A 372 7.75 -0.63 -10.85
N PHE A 373 8.86 -1.11 -10.28
CA PHE A 373 9.31 -2.47 -10.49
C PHE A 373 9.41 -3.23 -9.16
N HIS A 374 8.69 -4.33 -9.04
CA HIS A 374 8.96 -5.31 -8.01
C HIS A 374 10.39 -5.86 -8.19
N ALA A 375 11.24 -5.68 -7.22
CA ALA A 375 12.58 -6.25 -7.20
C ALA A 375 13.01 -6.56 -5.77
N ILE A 376 13.13 -7.85 -5.46
CA ILE A 376 13.50 -8.36 -4.13
C ILE A 376 14.99 -8.70 -4.09
N GLY A 377 15.52 -9.45 -5.05
CA GLY A 377 16.91 -9.84 -5.12
C GLY A 377 17.84 -8.72 -5.60
N ASP A 378 19.11 -8.80 -5.26
CA ASP A 378 20.09 -7.79 -5.61
C ASP A 378 20.36 -7.72 -7.13
N LEU A 379 20.29 -8.84 -7.86
CA LEU A 379 20.31 -8.84 -9.32
C LEU A 379 19.06 -8.15 -9.90
N ALA A 380 17.88 -8.44 -9.37
CA ALA A 380 16.63 -7.82 -9.83
C ALA A 380 16.62 -6.30 -9.61
N ASN A 381 17.13 -5.82 -8.47
CA ASN A 381 17.31 -4.40 -8.20
C ASN A 381 18.28 -3.74 -9.16
N ASP A 382 19.42 -4.37 -9.46
CA ASP A 382 20.39 -3.88 -10.45
C ASP A 382 19.77 -3.81 -11.86
N MET A 383 18.98 -4.82 -12.24
CA MET A 383 18.24 -4.85 -13.51
C MET A 383 17.19 -3.74 -13.61
N ALA A 384 16.42 -3.52 -12.54
CA ALA A 384 15.44 -2.44 -12.45
C ALA A 384 16.13 -1.07 -12.60
N LEU A 385 17.22 -0.82 -11.86
CA LEU A 385 17.98 0.42 -11.95
C LEU A 385 18.57 0.66 -13.34
N ASN A 386 19.01 -0.39 -14.05
CA ASN A 386 19.46 -0.28 -15.43
C ASN A 386 18.33 0.16 -16.37
N ALA A 387 17.15 -0.43 -16.20
CA ALA A 387 15.98 -0.09 -17.00
C ALA A 387 15.46 1.33 -16.73
N LEU A 388 15.45 1.75 -15.46
CA LEU A 388 15.05 3.11 -15.08
C LEU A 388 16.06 4.15 -15.57
N ALA A 389 17.37 3.85 -15.54
CA ALA A 389 18.40 4.68 -16.14
C ALA A 389 18.21 4.84 -17.66
N ALA A 390 17.85 3.78 -18.38
CA ALA A 390 17.52 3.85 -19.79
C ALA A 390 16.24 4.67 -20.05
N ALA A 391 15.23 4.53 -19.19
CA ALA A 391 13.99 5.30 -19.24
C ALA A 391 14.21 6.80 -19.05
N GLU A 392 15.09 7.20 -18.14
CA GLU A 392 15.40 8.62 -17.90
C GLU A 392 16.03 9.32 -19.11
N GLN A 393 16.74 8.60 -19.97
CA GLN A 393 17.40 9.18 -21.14
C GLN A 393 16.41 9.67 -22.22
N VAL A 394 15.18 9.15 -22.24
CA VAL A 394 14.23 9.37 -23.36
C VAL A 394 13.53 10.73 -23.31
N GLY A 395 13.49 11.38 -22.18
CA GLY A 395 12.82 12.66 -22.03
C GLY A 395 11.30 12.55 -21.96
N ARG A 396 10.69 13.40 -21.13
CA ARG A 396 9.24 13.50 -20.98
C ARG A 396 8.64 14.17 -22.22
N PRO A 397 7.58 13.63 -22.85
CA PRO A 397 6.89 14.28 -23.95
C PRO A 397 6.35 15.66 -23.53
N ALA A 398 6.39 16.64 -24.44
CA ALA A 398 6.00 18.03 -24.14
C ALA A 398 4.51 18.22 -23.73
N ASN A 399 3.67 17.24 -24.01
CA ASN A 399 2.22 17.26 -23.77
C ASN A 399 1.78 16.53 -22.48
N VAL A 400 2.70 15.92 -21.75
CA VAL A 400 2.39 15.40 -20.42
C VAL A 400 2.56 16.56 -19.43
N PRO A 401 1.55 16.88 -18.59
CA PRO A 401 1.68 17.93 -17.60
C PRO A 401 2.97 17.73 -16.81
N ALA A 402 3.86 18.72 -16.84
CA ALA A 402 5.02 18.69 -15.97
C ALA A 402 4.52 18.62 -14.53
N ALA A 403 5.12 17.75 -13.71
CA ALA A 403 5.00 17.89 -12.28
C ALA A 403 5.29 19.37 -11.95
N PRO A 404 4.47 20.01 -11.09
CA PRO A 404 4.62 21.44 -10.84
C PRO A 404 6.06 21.74 -10.43
N LYS A 405 6.68 22.74 -11.07
CA LYS A 405 8.09 23.13 -10.89
C LYS A 405 8.49 23.51 -9.45
N ASN A 406 7.51 23.53 -8.55
CA ASN A 406 7.65 23.83 -7.13
C ASN A 406 7.12 22.66 -6.30
N ALA A 407 7.54 21.43 -6.58
CA ALA A 407 7.59 20.45 -5.51
C ALA A 407 8.49 21.08 -4.45
N ASP A 408 7.91 21.46 -3.30
CA ASP A 408 8.71 21.92 -2.19
C ASP A 408 9.75 20.84 -1.94
N ALA A 409 11.02 21.15 -2.25
CA ALA A 409 12.16 20.26 -2.02
C ALA A 409 12.30 19.87 -0.53
N ASP A 410 11.42 20.44 0.28
CA ASP A 410 11.34 20.26 1.72
C ASP A 410 10.77 18.92 2.18
N VAL A 411 10.12 18.15 1.30
CA VAL A 411 9.40 16.97 1.79
C VAL A 411 10.27 15.73 1.92
N VAL A 412 11.29 15.57 1.08
CA VAL A 412 11.96 14.25 1.05
C VAL A 412 13.44 14.24 0.67
N THR A 413 14.05 15.33 0.24
CA THR A 413 15.46 15.31 -0.17
C THR A 413 16.37 15.83 0.92
N SER A 414 17.20 14.97 1.45
CA SER A 414 18.25 15.30 2.43
C SER A 414 19.54 15.86 1.79
N ALA A 415 19.62 15.97 0.47
CA ALA A 415 20.79 16.53 -0.20
C ALA A 415 20.39 17.59 -1.23
N PRO A 416 20.80 18.86 -1.07
CA PRO A 416 20.65 19.87 -2.10
C PRO A 416 21.49 19.48 -3.33
N GLY A 417 20.84 19.22 -4.47
CA GLY A 417 21.53 19.06 -5.76
C GLY A 417 21.39 17.70 -6.47
N MET A 418 20.69 16.72 -5.91
CA MET A 418 20.52 15.40 -6.53
C MET A 418 19.09 15.08 -6.99
N VAL A 419 18.36 16.04 -7.48
CA VAL A 419 17.07 15.77 -8.13
C VAL A 419 17.34 15.51 -9.60
N SER A 420 16.86 14.37 -10.13
CA SER A 420 16.86 14.13 -11.58
C SER A 420 16.24 15.32 -12.30
N PRO A 421 16.83 15.82 -13.40
CA PRO A 421 16.29 16.95 -14.16
C PRO A 421 14.88 16.66 -14.74
N LYS A 422 14.43 15.41 -14.66
CA LYS A 422 13.13 14.94 -15.11
C LYS A 422 12.46 14.23 -13.94
N ASP A 423 11.61 14.90 -13.21
CA ASP A 423 10.89 14.34 -12.06
C ASP A 423 9.93 13.20 -12.49
N PHE A 424 10.49 12.01 -12.74
CA PHE A 424 9.72 10.82 -13.09
C PHE A 424 9.16 10.09 -11.88
N ARG A 425 9.80 10.26 -10.71
CA ARG A 425 9.48 9.52 -9.47
C ARG A 425 9.36 8.02 -9.72
N PHE A 426 10.26 7.48 -10.52
CA PHE A 426 10.35 6.04 -10.69
C PHE A 426 10.59 5.37 -9.35
N ARG A 427 10.08 4.16 -9.19
CA ARG A 427 10.20 3.49 -7.91
C ARG A 427 10.54 2.02 -8.07
N ILE A 428 11.17 1.48 -7.04
CA ILE A 428 11.39 0.05 -6.90
C ILE A 428 10.62 -0.41 -5.66
N GLU A 429 9.70 -1.34 -5.90
CA GLU A 429 8.89 -1.98 -4.88
C GLU A 429 9.73 -3.06 -4.20
N HIS A 430 9.62 -3.14 -2.90
CA HIS A 430 10.39 -3.96 -1.97
C HIS A 430 11.83 -3.48 -1.77
N ALA A 431 12.67 -3.33 -2.82
CA ALA A 431 14.08 -2.99 -2.68
C ALA A 431 14.73 -3.76 -1.51
N GLN A 432 14.40 -5.07 -1.39
CA GLN A 432 14.51 -5.82 -0.15
C GLN A 432 15.95 -6.25 0.14
N VAL A 433 16.65 -6.72 -0.89
CA VAL A 433 18.08 -7.04 -0.86
C VAL A 433 18.75 -6.30 -2.00
N VAL A 434 19.73 -5.45 -1.73
CA VAL A 434 20.35 -4.62 -2.75
C VAL A 434 21.87 -4.80 -2.82
N SER A 435 22.46 -4.55 -3.98
CA SER A 435 23.90 -4.48 -4.12
C SER A 435 24.47 -3.26 -3.41
N ARG A 436 25.76 -3.25 -3.06
CA ARG A 436 26.40 -2.08 -2.43
C ARG A 436 26.33 -0.83 -3.30
N ALA A 437 26.45 -1.00 -4.61
CA ALA A 437 26.40 0.10 -5.55
C ALA A 437 24.97 0.62 -5.79
N ALA A 438 23.94 -0.15 -5.45
CA ALA A 438 22.56 0.23 -5.69
C ALA A 438 22.14 1.46 -4.88
N PHE A 439 22.57 1.61 -3.63
CA PHE A 439 22.21 2.75 -2.79
C PHE A 439 22.54 4.09 -3.44
N GLU A 440 23.76 4.23 -3.94
CA GLU A 440 24.18 5.43 -4.65
C GLU A 440 23.39 5.62 -5.97
N ARG A 441 23.11 4.54 -6.69
CA ARG A 441 22.34 4.60 -7.95
C ARG A 441 20.88 5.02 -7.72
N PHE A 442 20.24 4.55 -6.66
CA PHE A 442 18.91 5.03 -6.25
C PHE A 442 18.92 6.57 -6.06
N ALA A 443 19.91 7.08 -5.33
CA ALA A 443 20.05 8.50 -5.09
C ALA A 443 20.33 9.29 -6.39
N GLN A 444 21.26 8.82 -7.22
CA GLN A 444 21.64 9.48 -8.49
C GLN A 444 20.48 9.56 -9.49
N LEU A 445 19.63 8.52 -9.53
CA LEU A 445 18.47 8.43 -10.42
C LEU A 445 17.20 9.01 -9.78
N GLY A 446 17.23 9.42 -8.51
CA GLY A 446 16.03 9.89 -7.80
C GLY A 446 14.95 8.80 -7.68
N VAL A 447 15.34 7.52 -7.69
CA VAL A 447 14.42 6.39 -7.59
C VAL A 447 13.93 6.25 -6.15
N ILE A 448 12.63 6.12 -5.98
CA ILE A 448 11.99 5.92 -4.67
C ILE A 448 12.14 4.45 -4.26
N ALA A 449 12.59 4.19 -3.03
CA ALA A 449 12.54 2.88 -2.44
C ALA A 449 11.18 2.69 -1.72
N SER A 450 10.29 1.94 -2.34
CA SER A 450 8.95 1.63 -1.81
C SER A 450 9.01 0.30 -1.05
N MET A 451 9.05 0.38 0.27
CA MET A 451 9.40 -0.77 1.10
C MET A 451 8.28 -1.15 2.07
N GLN A 452 8.31 -2.39 2.55
CA GLN A 452 7.30 -2.96 3.44
C GLN A 452 7.97 -3.37 4.76
N PRO A 453 8.01 -2.47 5.77
CA PRO A 453 8.70 -2.77 7.02
C PRO A 453 8.13 -3.98 7.77
N SER A 454 6.82 -4.25 7.65
CA SER A 454 6.17 -5.40 8.29
C SER A 454 6.68 -6.75 7.80
N HIS A 455 7.18 -6.86 6.54
CA HIS A 455 7.80 -8.08 6.03
C HIS A 455 8.97 -8.55 6.91
N LEU A 456 9.71 -7.61 7.50
CA LEU A 456 10.81 -7.97 8.39
C LEU A 456 10.34 -8.80 9.60
N LEU A 457 9.13 -8.55 10.11
CA LEU A 457 8.61 -9.25 11.30
C LEU A 457 8.49 -10.76 11.08
N THR A 458 8.13 -11.16 9.87
CA THR A 458 7.99 -12.56 9.46
C THR A 458 9.28 -13.14 8.88
N ASP A 459 10.02 -12.33 8.11
CA ASP A 459 11.17 -12.80 7.33
C ASP A 459 12.43 -12.98 8.18
N MET A 460 12.57 -12.24 9.29
CA MET A 460 13.80 -12.28 10.11
C MET A 460 14.13 -13.66 10.68
N ALA A 461 13.14 -14.54 10.77
CA ALA A 461 13.34 -15.91 11.26
C ALA A 461 14.15 -16.78 10.28
N TRP A 462 14.08 -16.51 8.98
CA TRP A 462 14.66 -17.36 7.94
C TRP A 462 15.53 -16.60 6.93
N ALA A 463 15.35 -15.30 6.74
CA ALA A 463 16.11 -14.51 5.77
C ALA A 463 17.65 -14.59 5.98
N PRO A 464 18.19 -14.60 7.22
CA PRO A 464 19.63 -14.77 7.42
C PRO A 464 20.19 -16.06 6.84
N ALA A 465 19.46 -17.17 6.90
CA ALA A 465 19.89 -18.44 6.33
C ALA A 465 19.99 -18.37 4.80
N ARG A 466 19.01 -17.71 4.15
CA ARG A 466 18.99 -17.54 2.69
C ARG A 466 20.09 -16.61 2.18
N LEU A 467 20.34 -15.52 2.91
CA LEU A 467 21.23 -14.45 2.47
C LEU A 467 22.69 -14.64 2.91
N GLY A 468 22.90 -15.32 4.03
CA GLY A 468 24.20 -15.31 4.69
C GLY A 468 24.54 -13.95 5.31
N PRO A 469 25.67 -13.82 6.04
CA PRO A 469 25.97 -12.66 6.87
C PRO A 469 26.16 -11.36 6.08
N GLU A 470 26.77 -11.42 4.89
CA GLU A 470 27.12 -10.21 4.15
C GLU A 470 25.92 -9.59 3.42
N ARG A 471 25.06 -10.40 2.79
CA ARG A 471 23.86 -9.90 2.12
C ARG A 471 22.80 -9.45 3.12
N SER A 472 22.70 -10.11 4.28
CA SER A 472 21.81 -9.69 5.37
C SER A 472 22.06 -8.25 5.83
N LYS A 473 23.29 -7.73 5.73
CA LYS A 473 23.62 -6.34 6.07
C LYS A 473 23.01 -5.31 5.10
N ARG A 474 22.60 -5.75 3.93
CA ARG A 474 22.02 -4.91 2.87
C ARG A 474 20.56 -5.25 2.58
N ALA A 475 19.92 -5.99 3.50
CA ALA A 475 18.52 -6.35 3.41
C ALA A 475 17.67 -5.47 4.34
N TYR A 476 16.54 -5.00 3.84
CA TYR A 476 15.63 -4.10 4.58
C TYR A 476 16.37 -2.86 5.11
N ALA A 477 17.23 -2.25 4.31
CA ALA A 477 18.23 -1.27 4.73
C ALA A 477 17.69 0.17 4.72
N TRP A 478 16.63 0.44 5.49
CA TRP A 478 15.90 1.73 5.47
C TRP A 478 16.79 2.91 5.83
N LYS A 479 17.61 2.77 6.90
CA LYS A 479 18.49 3.84 7.31
C LYS A 479 19.56 4.12 6.28
N THR A 480 20.14 3.08 5.69
CA THR A 480 21.15 3.24 4.64
C THR A 480 20.57 3.98 3.43
N PHE A 481 19.32 3.69 3.00
CA PHE A 481 18.67 4.45 1.95
C PHE A 481 18.52 5.94 2.32
N LEU A 482 18.03 6.24 3.53
CA LEU A 482 17.90 7.63 4.00
C LEU A 482 19.25 8.35 4.08
N ASP A 483 20.30 7.67 4.55
CA ASP A 483 21.66 8.24 4.64
C ASP A 483 22.23 8.59 3.26
N HIS A 484 21.76 7.93 2.19
CA HIS A 484 22.08 8.26 0.80
C HIS A 484 21.13 9.29 0.16
N GLY A 485 20.16 9.82 0.92
CA GLY A 485 19.18 10.78 0.42
C GLY A 485 18.08 10.19 -0.46
N VAL A 486 17.87 8.87 -0.37
CA VAL A 486 16.81 8.18 -1.11
C VAL A 486 15.48 8.36 -0.40
N THR A 487 14.45 8.73 -1.14
CA THR A 487 13.07 8.77 -0.63
C THR A 487 12.59 7.38 -0.29
N LEU A 488 12.06 7.22 0.94
CA LEU A 488 11.35 6.01 1.36
C LEU A 488 9.84 6.25 1.31
N ALA A 489 9.10 5.36 0.65
CA ALA A 489 7.65 5.24 0.80
C ALA A 489 7.35 3.88 1.44
N PHE A 490 6.43 3.84 2.42
CA PHE A 490 6.11 2.62 3.13
C PHE A 490 4.71 2.11 2.80
N GLY A 491 4.61 0.80 2.61
CA GLY A 491 3.38 0.07 2.41
C GLY A 491 3.39 -1.26 3.17
N THR A 492 2.35 -2.07 2.98
CA THR A 492 2.18 -3.36 3.65
C THR A 492 2.28 -4.54 2.72
N ASP A 493 2.07 -4.34 1.42
CA ASP A 493 1.90 -5.42 0.44
C ASP A 493 0.69 -6.32 0.80
N TYR A 494 -0.34 -5.70 1.40
CA TYR A 494 -1.56 -6.40 1.80
C TYR A 494 -2.17 -7.19 0.64
N PRO A 495 -2.42 -8.52 0.76
CA PRO A 495 -2.55 -9.30 2.00
C PRO A 495 -1.30 -10.09 2.42
N VAL A 496 -0.12 -9.87 1.84
CA VAL A 496 1.11 -10.57 2.27
C VAL A 496 1.38 -10.30 3.75
N GLU A 497 1.19 -9.04 4.16
CA GLU A 497 1.14 -8.67 5.58
C GLU A 497 -0.19 -7.98 5.91
N SER A 498 -0.47 -7.83 7.21
CA SER A 498 -1.62 -7.06 7.67
C SER A 498 -1.57 -5.63 7.16
N ILE A 499 -2.73 -5.06 6.77
CA ILE A 499 -2.87 -3.65 6.37
C ILE A 499 -2.52 -2.65 7.50
N SER A 500 -2.28 -3.12 8.73
CA SER A 500 -1.99 -2.27 9.88
C SER A 500 -0.65 -1.54 9.75
N PRO A 501 -0.62 -0.21 9.62
CA PRO A 501 0.61 0.56 9.53
C PRO A 501 1.42 0.52 10.84
N PHE A 502 0.76 0.24 11.97
CA PHE A 502 1.42 0.17 13.29
C PHE A 502 2.45 -0.93 13.38
N ARG A 503 2.24 -2.06 12.69
CA ARG A 503 3.23 -3.15 12.57
C ARG A 503 4.47 -2.67 11.81
N GLY A 504 4.27 -1.93 10.72
CA GLY A 504 5.35 -1.33 9.95
C GLY A 504 6.12 -0.26 10.72
N LEU A 505 5.42 0.63 11.46
CA LEU A 505 6.05 1.61 12.37
C LEU A 505 6.91 0.92 13.42
N TYR A 506 6.36 -0.11 14.08
CA TYR A 506 7.09 -0.92 15.07
C TYR A 506 8.36 -1.55 14.46
N ALA A 507 8.23 -2.22 13.32
CA ALA A 507 9.36 -2.86 12.64
C ALA A 507 10.45 -1.85 12.28
N ALA A 508 10.06 -0.68 11.75
CA ALA A 508 10.98 0.35 11.30
C ALA A 508 11.83 0.92 12.43
N ILE A 509 11.25 1.14 13.62
CA ILE A 509 11.95 1.78 14.75
C ILE A 509 12.63 0.78 15.69
N THR A 510 12.21 -0.50 15.69
CA THR A 510 12.78 -1.51 16.59
C THR A 510 13.68 -2.52 15.91
N ARG A 511 13.35 -2.92 14.67
CA ARG A 511 13.99 -4.05 13.99
C ARG A 511 13.83 -5.37 14.74
N GLN A 512 12.76 -5.50 15.54
CA GLN A 512 12.49 -6.68 16.36
C GLN A 512 11.25 -7.42 15.86
N ASN A 513 11.18 -8.72 16.11
CA ASN A 513 9.94 -9.48 15.98
C ASN A 513 8.89 -8.99 16.99
N VAL A 514 7.63 -9.36 16.81
CA VAL A 514 6.51 -8.89 17.64
C VAL A 514 6.72 -9.18 19.12
N GLU A 515 7.36 -10.31 19.45
CA GLU A 515 7.68 -10.73 20.83
C GLU A 515 8.89 -10.00 21.42
N GLY A 516 9.64 -9.21 20.63
CA GLY A 516 10.85 -8.50 21.07
C GLY A 516 12.03 -9.42 21.38
N THR A 517 11.98 -10.70 20.98
CA THR A 517 13.00 -11.71 21.32
C THR A 517 14.11 -11.84 20.28
N GLN A 518 13.85 -11.37 19.06
CA GLN A 518 14.81 -11.39 17.95
C GLN A 518 14.97 -9.99 17.39
N THR A 519 16.20 -9.62 17.03
CA THR A 519 16.53 -8.33 16.38
C THR A 519 17.31 -8.58 15.10
N PHE A 520 16.94 -7.92 13.99
CA PHE A 520 17.62 -8.03 12.70
C PHE A 520 18.27 -6.71 12.30
N GLN A 521 19.60 -6.69 12.14
CA GLN A 521 20.37 -5.50 11.68
C GLN A 521 19.96 -4.20 12.42
N PRO A 522 20.19 -4.09 13.73
CA PRO A 522 19.67 -2.99 14.54
C PRO A 522 20.21 -1.59 14.15
N GLN A 523 21.30 -1.54 13.38
CA GLN A 523 21.85 -0.28 12.84
C GLN A 523 20.95 0.34 11.75
N GLU A 524 20.02 -0.42 11.19
CA GLU A 524 19.06 0.04 10.17
C GLU A 524 17.76 0.60 10.76
N LYS A 525 17.70 0.83 12.08
CA LYS A 525 16.58 1.53 12.72
C LYS A 525 16.49 2.96 12.20
N ILE A 526 15.26 3.42 12.00
CA ILE A 526 14.93 4.83 11.72
C ILE A 526 14.10 5.41 12.86
N THR A 527 13.92 6.72 12.87
CA THR A 527 13.07 7.37 13.87
C THR A 527 11.58 7.16 13.57
N LEU A 528 10.73 7.33 14.59
CA LEU A 528 9.29 7.25 14.41
C LEU A 528 8.79 8.33 13.43
N ASP A 529 9.34 9.54 13.51
CA ASP A 529 8.98 10.64 12.60
C ASP A 529 9.31 10.31 11.13
N GLN A 530 10.48 9.71 10.88
CA GLN A 530 10.86 9.22 9.56
C GLN A 530 9.89 8.12 9.05
N ALA A 531 9.48 7.21 9.94
CA ALA A 531 8.54 6.16 9.59
C ALA A 531 7.11 6.70 9.33
N ILE A 532 6.63 7.65 10.14
CA ILE A 532 5.35 8.35 9.90
C ILE A 532 5.41 9.12 8.57
N LEU A 533 6.51 9.83 8.31
CA LEU A 533 6.72 10.53 7.05
C LEU A 533 6.62 9.58 5.85
N ALA A 534 7.23 8.39 5.96
CA ALA A 534 7.21 7.38 4.90
C ALA A 534 5.80 6.82 4.63
N TYR A 535 4.94 6.69 5.67
CA TYR A 535 3.54 6.25 5.55
C TYR A 535 2.54 7.38 5.25
N THR A 536 2.98 8.62 5.08
CA THR A 536 2.09 9.77 4.84
C THR A 536 2.58 10.61 3.66
N GLN A 537 3.48 11.54 3.90
CA GLN A 537 3.93 12.54 2.92
C GLN A 537 4.78 11.92 1.80
N ALA A 538 5.68 11.00 2.13
CA ALA A 538 6.53 10.37 1.12
C ALA A 538 5.74 9.39 0.24
N SER A 539 4.74 8.68 0.80
CA SER A 539 3.80 7.89 0.01
C SER A 539 2.95 8.79 -0.90
N ALA A 540 2.49 9.95 -0.41
CA ALA A 540 1.80 10.94 -1.25
C ALA A 540 2.72 11.51 -2.35
N PHE A 541 4.01 11.73 -2.05
CA PHE A 541 5.01 12.13 -3.04
C PHE A 541 5.20 11.06 -4.12
N ALA A 542 5.22 9.78 -3.75
CA ALA A 542 5.40 8.67 -4.68
C ALA A 542 4.29 8.58 -5.75
N GLU A 543 3.11 9.13 -5.50
CA GLU A 543 1.95 9.20 -6.41
C GLU A 543 1.65 10.62 -6.93
N PHE A 544 2.57 11.59 -6.78
CA PHE A 544 2.42 12.99 -7.19
C PHE A 544 1.30 13.76 -6.47
N ARG A 545 0.98 13.40 -5.22
CA ARG A 545 -0.11 14.00 -4.42
C ARG A 545 0.35 14.70 -3.13
N GLU A 546 1.64 14.96 -2.96
CA GLU A 546 2.23 15.60 -1.78
C GLU A 546 1.71 17.01 -1.49
N LYS A 547 1.09 17.66 -2.47
CA LYS A 547 0.46 18.99 -2.31
C LYS A 547 -0.99 18.93 -1.87
N THR A 548 -1.56 17.73 -1.81
CA THR A 548 -2.98 17.53 -1.49
C THR A 548 -3.21 16.49 -0.41
N LYS A 549 -2.25 15.60 -0.14
CA LYS A 549 -2.35 14.53 0.86
C LYS A 549 -1.13 14.48 1.79
N GLY A 550 -1.27 13.80 2.91
CA GLY A 550 -0.19 13.50 3.85
C GLY A 550 0.05 14.56 4.92
N ARG A 551 -0.71 15.67 4.92
CA ARG A 551 -0.65 16.75 5.91
C ARG A 551 -2.03 17.25 6.27
N LEU A 552 -2.17 17.82 7.47
CA LEU A 552 -3.36 18.55 7.90
C LEU A 552 -3.09 20.06 7.83
N GLU A 553 -3.11 20.60 6.61
CA GLU A 553 -2.87 22.02 6.31
C GLU A 553 -3.97 22.60 5.43
N PRO A 554 -4.22 23.94 5.48
CA PRO A 554 -5.18 24.57 4.57
C PRO A 554 -4.88 24.27 3.10
N GLY A 555 -5.93 23.84 2.36
CA GLY A 555 -5.85 23.43 0.96
C GLY A 555 -5.67 21.92 0.75
N TYR A 556 -5.23 21.17 1.76
CA TYR A 556 -5.11 19.71 1.70
C TYR A 556 -6.45 19.03 1.85
N LEU A 557 -6.55 17.81 1.35
CA LEU A 557 -7.68 16.90 1.59
C LEU A 557 -7.80 16.61 3.09
N ALA A 558 -9.02 16.58 3.57
CA ALA A 558 -9.30 16.38 4.98
C ALA A 558 -9.31 14.89 5.34
N ASP A 559 -8.13 14.26 5.26
CA ASP A 559 -7.91 12.84 5.54
C ASP A 559 -7.15 12.69 6.85
N MET A 560 -7.80 12.10 7.85
CA MET A 560 -7.29 12.07 9.22
C MET A 560 -7.61 10.74 9.90
N VAL A 561 -6.70 10.27 10.75
CA VAL A 561 -6.94 9.18 11.69
C VAL A 561 -6.94 9.70 13.11
N VAL A 562 -7.88 9.23 13.92
CA VAL A 562 -7.98 9.49 15.37
C VAL A 562 -7.67 8.20 16.11
N LEU A 563 -6.74 8.26 17.06
CA LEU A 563 -6.18 7.12 17.78
C LEU A 563 -6.48 7.18 19.28
N ASP A 564 -6.49 6.04 19.94
CA ASP A 564 -6.70 5.90 21.38
C ASP A 564 -5.53 6.44 22.21
N ARG A 565 -4.37 6.65 21.58
CA ARG A 565 -3.14 7.11 22.23
C ARG A 565 -2.28 7.98 21.31
N ASP A 566 -1.46 8.84 21.92
CA ASP A 566 -0.44 9.61 21.20
C ASP A 566 0.75 8.70 20.85
N ILE A 567 0.79 8.20 19.62
CA ILE A 567 1.84 7.27 19.16
C ILE A 567 3.25 7.87 19.21
N THR A 568 3.38 9.18 19.31
CA THR A 568 4.70 9.84 19.44
C THR A 568 5.25 9.81 20.88
N LYS A 569 4.46 9.33 21.86
CA LYS A 569 4.80 9.32 23.28
C LYS A 569 4.76 7.96 23.95
N VAL A 570 4.34 6.93 23.21
CA VAL A 570 4.23 5.57 23.75
C VAL A 570 5.51 4.77 23.54
N SER A 571 5.63 3.64 24.25
CA SER A 571 6.71 2.70 23.98
C SER A 571 6.54 2.07 22.59
N PRO A 572 7.64 1.60 21.95
CA PRO A 572 7.51 0.91 20.66
C PRO A 572 6.53 -0.27 20.70
N GLN A 573 6.49 -1.03 21.79
CA GLN A 573 5.58 -2.17 21.94
C GLN A 573 4.11 -1.74 21.96
N ASP A 574 3.80 -0.58 22.53
CA ASP A 574 2.44 -0.05 22.58
C ASP A 574 1.91 0.35 21.20
N LEU A 575 2.79 0.57 20.19
CA LEU A 575 2.36 0.80 18.81
C LEU A 575 1.55 -0.37 18.27
N LEU A 576 1.94 -1.61 18.59
CA LEU A 576 1.23 -2.83 18.16
C LEU A 576 -0.18 -2.94 18.73
N HIS A 577 -0.47 -2.21 19.81
CA HIS A 577 -1.75 -2.22 20.51
C HIS A 577 -2.56 -0.94 20.30
N THR A 578 -2.11 -0.06 19.39
CA THR A 578 -2.81 1.18 19.06
C THR A 578 -4.13 0.87 18.37
N GLN A 579 -5.20 1.52 18.82
CA GLN A 579 -6.54 1.36 18.26
C GLN A 579 -6.96 2.62 17.50
N VAL A 580 -7.58 2.42 16.36
CA VAL A 580 -8.20 3.49 15.58
C VAL A 580 -9.59 3.75 16.13
N LEU A 581 -9.81 4.97 16.63
CA LEU A 581 -11.12 5.42 17.11
C LEU A 581 -11.99 5.94 15.96
N ARG A 582 -11.36 6.58 14.97
CA ARG A 582 -12.05 7.16 13.82
C ARG A 582 -11.11 7.31 12.63
N THR A 583 -11.63 7.06 11.44
CA THR A 583 -10.99 7.39 10.17
C THR A 583 -11.87 8.37 9.40
N VAL A 584 -11.26 9.43 8.91
CA VAL A 584 -11.91 10.52 8.17
C VAL A 584 -11.29 10.61 6.79
N VAL A 585 -12.12 10.57 5.75
CA VAL A 585 -11.71 10.77 4.35
C VAL A 585 -12.55 11.91 3.77
N GLY A 586 -11.88 12.92 3.22
CA GLY A 586 -12.58 14.10 2.70
C GLY A 586 -13.50 14.79 3.72
N GLY A 587 -13.11 14.80 5.00
CA GLY A 587 -13.91 15.38 6.08
C GLY A 587 -15.05 14.50 6.59
N ASN A 588 -15.35 13.39 5.92
CA ASN A 588 -16.40 12.45 6.32
C ASN A 588 -15.85 11.34 7.20
N THR A 589 -16.54 11.02 8.29
CA THR A 589 -16.21 9.85 9.10
C THR A 589 -16.64 8.60 8.33
N VAL A 590 -15.66 7.82 7.87
CA VAL A 590 -15.85 6.59 7.10
C VAL A 590 -15.66 5.32 7.95
N PHE A 591 -15.01 5.46 9.10
CA PHE A 591 -14.93 4.42 10.14
C PHE A 591 -15.02 5.05 11.52
N GLN A 592 -15.73 4.40 12.42
CA GLN A 592 -15.78 4.73 13.85
C GLN A 592 -15.84 3.46 14.68
N ALA A 593 -14.93 3.34 15.63
CA ALA A 593 -14.92 2.22 16.57
C ALA A 593 -16.21 2.18 17.40
N SER A 594 -16.75 0.99 17.63
CA SER A 594 -17.91 0.81 18.50
C SER A 594 -17.56 1.09 19.97
N ALA A 595 -18.56 1.45 20.79
CA ALA A 595 -18.36 1.69 22.23
C ALA A 595 -17.72 0.50 22.96
N GLY A 596 -17.97 -0.74 22.50
CA GLY A 596 -17.36 -1.94 23.05
C GLY A 596 -15.89 -2.16 22.66
N GLN A 597 -15.45 -1.56 21.55
CA GLN A 597 -14.04 -1.57 21.13
C GLN A 597 -13.23 -0.47 21.87
N MET A 598 -13.87 0.63 22.24
CA MET A 598 -13.25 1.74 23.00
C MET A 598 -13.04 1.40 24.50
N ALA A 599 -13.63 0.32 25.00
CA ALA A 599 -13.59 -0.08 26.41
C ALA A 599 -12.56 -1.20 26.71
N ARG A 600 -11.79 -1.65 25.74
CA ARG A 600 -10.73 -2.66 25.88
C ARG A 600 -9.36 -2.01 25.75
#